data_bd0f46c0310a541edb9ec7868a1133e7
#
_entry.id   bd0f46c0310a541edb9ec7868a1133e7
#
_cell.length_a   1.000
_cell.length_b   1.000
_cell.length_c   1.000
_cell.angle_alpha   90.00
_cell.angle_beta   90.00
_cell.angle_gamma   90.00
#
_symmetry.space_group_name_H-M   'P 1'
#
loop_
_entity.id
_entity.type
_entity.pdbx_description
1 polymer ?
#
loop_
_entity_poly.entity_id
_entity_poly.type
_entity_poly.pdbx_seq_one_letter_code
_entity_poly.pdbx_strand_id
1 'polypeptide(L)'
;MSELMTIGEVAYRAHVAASTVRYYERRGLMNADARQSGQRRYRIKTLRRLVFIGMMQDIGLTLDEVDGILNAATAAEWKSIAGQRLVALDEQIAQLQNARGLLAGALWCRFDHPATDCNIMGAEINRRLDRLGVP
;
A
#
# COMPACT_ATOMS: atom_id res chain seq x y z
N MET A 1 -8.76 15.03 -30.61
CA MET A 1 -9.64 13.85 -30.52
C MET A 1 -9.19 12.92 -29.43
N SER A 2 -10.14 12.43 -28.64
CA SER A 2 -9.84 11.48 -27.58
C SER A 2 -9.71 10.07 -28.17
N GLU A 3 -8.57 9.47 -27.98
CA GLU A 3 -8.37 8.07 -28.35
C GLU A 3 -9.24 7.18 -27.45
N LEU A 4 -9.93 6.24 -28.06
CA LEU A 4 -10.71 5.22 -27.33
C LEU A 4 -9.94 3.90 -27.38
N MET A 5 -9.68 3.36 -26.21
CA MET A 5 -8.91 2.13 -26.02
C MET A 5 -9.83 0.99 -25.60
N THR A 6 -9.49 -0.23 -26.01
CA THR A 6 -10.14 -1.43 -25.50
C THR A 6 -9.68 -1.72 -24.07
N ILE A 7 -10.39 -2.61 -23.38
CA ILE A 7 -9.96 -3.07 -22.05
C ILE A 7 -8.56 -3.72 -22.10
N GLY A 8 -8.27 -4.47 -23.16
CA GLY A 8 -6.95 -5.08 -23.34
C GLY A 8 -5.86 -4.04 -23.50
N GLU A 9 -6.13 -2.97 -24.26
CA GLU A 9 -5.16 -1.88 -24.46
C GLU A 9 -4.87 -1.11 -23.18
N VAL A 10 -5.89 -0.74 -22.40
CA VAL A 10 -5.65 -0.01 -21.13
C VAL A 10 -4.96 -0.91 -20.11
N ALA A 11 -5.35 -2.18 -20.04
CA ALA A 11 -4.70 -3.14 -19.14
C ALA A 11 -3.23 -3.30 -19.50
N TYR A 12 -2.92 -3.45 -20.77
CA TYR A 12 -1.53 -3.57 -21.25
C TYR A 12 -0.71 -2.32 -20.90
N ARG A 13 -1.25 -1.13 -21.19
CA ARG A 13 -0.55 0.14 -20.93
C ARG A 13 -0.34 0.40 -19.44
N ALA A 14 -1.24 -0.08 -18.59
CA ALA A 14 -1.13 0.08 -17.14
C ALA A 14 -0.39 -1.08 -16.47
N HIS A 15 0.05 -2.08 -17.23
CA HIS A 15 0.72 -3.28 -16.71
C HIS A 15 -0.13 -4.04 -15.68
N VAL A 16 -1.42 -4.17 -15.95
CA VAL A 16 -2.34 -4.95 -15.13
C VAL A 16 -3.11 -5.95 -16.00
N ALA A 17 -3.75 -6.92 -15.38
CA ALA A 17 -4.64 -7.84 -16.10
C ALA A 17 -5.97 -7.18 -16.44
N ALA A 18 -6.61 -7.60 -17.51
CA ALA A 18 -7.95 -7.13 -17.86
C ALA A 18 -8.96 -7.43 -16.75
N SER A 19 -8.78 -8.54 -16.03
CA SER A 19 -9.60 -8.90 -14.86
C SER A 19 -9.49 -7.87 -13.74
N THR A 20 -8.33 -7.25 -13.57
CA THR A 20 -8.11 -6.17 -12.60
C THR A 20 -8.93 -4.94 -12.96
N VAL A 21 -8.95 -4.57 -14.24
CA VAL A 21 -9.78 -3.45 -14.73
C VAL A 21 -11.26 -3.71 -14.44
N ARG A 22 -11.74 -4.91 -14.74
CA ARG A 22 -13.13 -5.31 -14.45
C ARG A 22 -13.44 -5.27 -12.96
N TYR A 23 -12.51 -5.71 -12.14
CA TYR A 23 -12.65 -5.69 -10.68
C TYR A 23 -12.78 -4.25 -10.16
N TYR A 24 -11.93 -3.34 -10.64
CA TYR A 24 -12.00 -1.93 -10.23
C TYR A 24 -13.30 -1.27 -10.69
N GLU A 25 -13.82 -1.65 -11.85
CA GLU A 25 -15.14 -1.18 -12.28
C GLU A 25 -16.25 -1.67 -11.36
N ARG A 26 -16.21 -2.95 -10.97
CA ARG A 26 -17.19 -3.50 -10.02
C ARG A 26 -17.11 -2.83 -8.66
N ARG A 27 -15.91 -2.40 -8.25
CA ARG A 27 -15.70 -1.68 -6.99
C ARG A 27 -16.07 -0.20 -7.08
N GLY A 28 -16.46 0.29 -8.25
CA GLY A 28 -16.79 1.69 -8.44
C GLY A 28 -15.59 2.65 -8.47
N LEU A 29 -14.39 2.12 -8.65
CA LEU A 29 -13.16 2.91 -8.68
C LEU A 29 -12.94 3.59 -10.04
N MET A 30 -13.48 3.02 -11.09
CA MET A 30 -13.40 3.56 -12.46
C MET A 30 -14.59 3.08 -13.26
N ASN A 31 -14.84 3.76 -14.39
CA ASN A 31 -15.91 3.43 -15.31
C ASN A 31 -15.42 3.52 -16.74
N ALA A 32 -16.02 2.72 -17.63
CA ALA A 32 -15.79 2.88 -19.05
C ALA A 32 -16.36 4.23 -19.52
N ASP A 33 -15.69 4.85 -20.50
CA ASP A 33 -16.08 6.16 -21.03
C ASP A 33 -17.08 6.06 -22.15
N ALA A 34 -17.11 4.92 -22.85
CA ALA A 34 -18.00 4.70 -24.00
C ALA A 34 -18.15 3.20 -24.25
N ARG A 35 -19.06 2.86 -25.17
CA ARG A 35 -19.20 1.52 -25.71
C ARG A 35 -19.19 1.57 -27.22
N GLN A 36 -18.50 0.65 -27.86
CA GLN A 36 -18.51 0.44 -29.30
C GLN A 36 -18.77 -1.03 -29.59
N SER A 37 -19.78 -1.32 -30.40
CA SER A 37 -20.18 -2.70 -30.72
C SER A 37 -20.42 -3.54 -29.46
N GLY A 38 -21.03 -2.93 -28.44
CA GLY A 38 -21.32 -3.58 -27.15
C GLY A 38 -20.13 -3.73 -26.22
N GLN A 39 -18.95 -3.32 -26.64
CA GLN A 39 -17.73 -3.45 -25.84
C GLN A 39 -17.34 -2.12 -25.19
N ARG A 40 -16.78 -2.20 -23.99
CA ARG A 40 -16.31 -1.04 -23.24
C ARG A 40 -15.11 -0.40 -23.91
N ARG A 41 -15.07 0.94 -23.87
CA ARG A 41 -13.98 1.74 -24.40
C ARG A 41 -13.56 2.77 -23.35
N TYR A 42 -12.28 3.09 -23.33
CA TYR A 42 -11.64 3.92 -22.29
C TYR A 42 -10.85 5.05 -22.93
N ARG A 43 -10.90 6.22 -22.30
CA ARG A 43 -10.11 7.39 -22.69
C ARG A 43 -8.85 7.49 -21.86
N ILE A 44 -7.92 8.33 -22.27
CA ILE A 44 -6.65 8.56 -21.57
C ILE A 44 -6.86 8.96 -20.11
N LYS A 45 -7.89 9.74 -19.83
CA LYS A 45 -8.26 10.15 -18.46
C LYS A 45 -8.49 8.94 -17.58
N THR A 46 -9.17 7.92 -18.07
CA THR A 46 -9.46 6.70 -17.33
C THR A 46 -8.22 5.82 -17.19
N LEU A 47 -7.38 5.78 -18.22
CA LEU A 47 -6.07 5.12 -18.11
C LEU A 47 -5.22 5.77 -17.01
N ARG A 48 -5.19 7.09 -16.93
CA ARG A 48 -4.47 7.80 -15.88
C ARG A 48 -5.02 7.46 -14.49
N ARG A 49 -6.33 7.35 -14.37
CA ARG A 49 -7.00 6.93 -13.13
C ARG A 49 -6.59 5.51 -12.73
N LEU A 50 -6.54 4.60 -13.69
CA LEU A 50 -6.10 3.21 -13.46
C LEU A 50 -4.65 3.15 -12.96
N VAL A 51 -3.76 3.91 -13.58
CA VAL A 51 -2.35 3.99 -13.14
C VAL A 51 -2.25 4.59 -11.73
N PHE A 52 -3.05 5.61 -11.44
CA PHE A 52 -3.09 6.22 -10.10
C PHE A 52 -3.50 5.20 -9.03
N ILE A 53 -4.53 4.39 -9.30
CA ILE A 53 -4.96 3.34 -8.36
C ILE A 53 -3.78 2.40 -8.05
N GLY A 54 -3.07 1.96 -9.08
CA GLY A 54 -1.90 1.09 -8.91
C GLY A 54 -0.80 1.74 -8.10
N MET A 55 -0.49 3.02 -8.35
CA MET A 55 0.50 3.77 -7.59
C MET A 55 0.16 3.86 -6.10
N MET A 56 -1.11 4.13 -5.80
CA MET A 56 -1.55 4.25 -4.40
C MET A 56 -1.46 2.90 -3.68
N GLN A 57 -1.81 1.80 -4.35
CA GLN A 57 -1.65 0.47 -3.77
C GLN A 57 -0.18 0.11 -3.55
N ASP A 58 0.69 0.49 -4.46
CA ASP A 58 2.13 0.24 -4.35
C ASP A 58 2.74 0.91 -3.12
N ILE A 59 2.22 2.06 -2.73
CA ILE A 59 2.68 2.76 -1.51
C ILE A 59 1.88 2.38 -0.27
N GLY A 60 1.06 1.34 -0.37
CA GLY A 60 0.44 0.70 0.79
C GLY A 60 -0.98 1.14 1.13
N LEU A 61 -1.65 1.95 0.29
CA LEU A 61 -3.04 2.28 0.52
C LEU A 61 -3.93 1.08 0.18
N THR A 62 -5.00 0.91 0.96
CA THR A 62 -6.05 -0.06 0.64
C THR A 62 -6.93 0.47 -0.48
N LEU A 63 -7.70 -0.40 -1.12
CA LEU A 63 -8.66 0.04 -2.14
C LEU A 63 -9.72 0.98 -1.58
N ASP A 64 -10.14 0.78 -0.33
CA ASP A 64 -11.07 1.68 0.33
C ASP A 64 -10.48 3.07 0.52
N GLU A 65 -9.21 3.16 0.92
CA GLU A 65 -8.50 4.43 1.03
C GLU A 65 -8.35 5.11 -0.34
N VAL A 66 -8.01 4.35 -1.38
CA VAL A 66 -7.92 4.86 -2.75
C VAL A 66 -9.26 5.38 -3.22
N ASP A 67 -10.33 4.63 -2.96
CA ASP A 67 -11.70 5.06 -3.27
C ASP A 67 -12.04 6.39 -2.58
N GLY A 68 -11.72 6.51 -1.31
CA GLY A 68 -11.91 7.75 -0.56
C GLY A 68 -11.18 8.93 -1.17
N ILE A 69 -9.94 8.74 -1.64
CA ILE A 69 -9.16 9.78 -2.30
C ILE A 69 -9.78 10.18 -3.65
N LEU A 70 -10.12 9.18 -4.47
CA LEU A 70 -10.66 9.41 -5.81
C LEU A 70 -12.03 10.10 -5.78
N ASN A 71 -12.83 9.81 -4.77
CA ASN A 71 -14.20 10.33 -4.63
C ASN A 71 -14.32 11.45 -3.62
N ALA A 72 -13.20 11.97 -3.11
CA ALA A 72 -13.21 13.11 -2.20
C ALA A 72 -13.77 14.35 -2.89
N ALA A 73 -14.63 15.08 -2.19
CA ALA A 73 -15.21 16.31 -2.71
C ALA A 73 -14.23 17.48 -2.64
N THR A 74 -13.28 17.46 -1.69
CA THR A 74 -12.35 18.56 -1.45
C THR A 74 -10.93 18.05 -1.25
N ALA A 75 -9.97 18.97 -1.40
CA ALA A 75 -8.57 18.68 -1.11
C ALA A 75 -8.37 18.33 0.37
N ALA A 76 -9.12 18.94 1.28
CA ALA A 76 -9.03 18.62 2.71
C ALA A 76 -9.37 17.17 2.99
N GLU A 77 -10.37 16.62 2.30
CA GLU A 77 -10.78 15.22 2.48
C GLU A 77 -9.72 14.24 2.02
N TRP A 78 -9.20 14.39 0.78
CA TRP A 78 -8.20 13.44 0.31
C TRP A 78 -6.87 13.59 1.05
N LYS A 79 -6.50 14.80 1.47
CA LYS A 79 -5.29 15.02 2.26
C LYS A 79 -5.38 14.40 3.65
N SER A 80 -6.58 14.36 4.23
CA SER A 80 -6.80 13.66 5.51
C SER A 80 -6.49 12.17 5.37
N ILE A 81 -6.97 11.54 4.32
CA ILE A 81 -6.72 10.11 4.06
C ILE A 81 -5.23 9.86 3.82
N ALA A 82 -4.62 10.66 2.95
CA ALA A 82 -3.19 10.56 2.64
C ALA A 82 -2.32 10.81 3.88
N GLY A 83 -2.70 11.78 4.71
CA GLY A 83 -1.99 12.10 5.95
C GLY A 83 -2.03 10.95 6.96
N GLN A 84 -3.17 10.27 7.10
CA GLN A 84 -3.26 9.10 7.97
C GLN A 84 -2.35 7.96 7.50
N ARG A 85 -2.26 7.77 6.19
CA ARG A 85 -1.32 6.78 5.62
C ARG A 85 0.13 7.19 5.88
N LEU A 86 0.45 8.47 5.78
CA LEU A 86 1.80 8.98 6.08
C LEU A 86 2.19 8.68 7.53
N VAL A 87 1.29 8.92 8.49
CA VAL A 87 1.52 8.59 9.91
C VAL A 87 1.79 7.09 10.07
N ALA A 88 0.98 6.25 9.43
CA ALA A 88 1.16 4.80 9.49
C ALA A 88 2.52 4.37 8.92
N LEU A 89 2.96 4.99 7.82
CA LEU A 89 4.26 4.72 7.22
C LEU A 89 5.41 5.15 8.15
N ASP A 90 5.28 6.30 8.81
CA ASP A 90 6.28 6.76 9.78
C ASP A 90 6.41 5.78 10.94
N GLU A 91 5.31 5.23 11.43
CA GLU A 91 5.30 4.20 12.46
C GLU A 91 5.98 2.91 11.97
N GLN A 92 5.71 2.48 10.74
CA GLN A 92 6.34 1.31 10.13
C GLN A 92 7.85 1.52 9.97
N ILE A 93 8.27 2.70 9.54
CA ILE A 93 9.69 3.05 9.44
C ILE A 93 10.37 2.95 10.81
N ALA A 94 9.76 3.50 11.84
CA ALA A 94 10.30 3.44 13.20
C ALA A 94 10.42 1.99 13.69
N GLN A 95 9.40 1.16 13.44
CA GLN A 95 9.43 -0.26 13.81
C GLN A 95 10.55 -1.00 13.07
N LEU A 96 10.71 -0.72 11.76
CA LEU A 96 11.77 -1.35 10.97
C LEU A 96 13.16 -0.89 11.41
N GLN A 97 13.32 0.38 11.76
CA GLN A 97 14.57 0.89 12.31
C GLN A 97 14.92 0.22 13.63
N ASN A 98 13.94 0.04 14.52
CA ASN A 98 14.12 -0.66 15.79
C ASN A 98 14.51 -2.12 15.57
N ALA A 99 13.83 -2.81 14.65
CA ALA A 99 14.14 -4.19 14.30
C ALA A 99 15.56 -4.30 13.75
N ARG A 100 15.92 -3.38 12.87
CA ARG A 100 17.24 -3.31 12.26
C ARG A 100 18.31 -3.09 13.30
N GLY A 101 18.08 -2.16 14.23
CA GLY A 101 19.02 -1.88 15.33
C GLY A 101 19.24 -3.09 16.23
N LEU A 102 18.16 -3.81 16.55
CA LEU A 102 18.24 -5.00 17.36
C LEU A 102 19.09 -6.09 16.69
N LEU A 103 18.83 -6.37 15.42
CA LEU A 103 19.59 -7.38 14.66
C LEU A 103 21.04 -6.95 14.44
N ALA A 104 21.28 -5.69 14.10
CA ALA A 104 22.63 -5.17 13.92
C ALA A 104 23.46 -5.29 15.22
N GLY A 105 22.83 -4.97 16.35
CA GLY A 105 23.46 -5.14 17.65
C GLY A 105 23.75 -6.60 17.99
N ALA A 106 22.81 -7.49 17.66
CA ALA A 106 22.95 -8.92 17.90
C ALA A 106 24.11 -9.54 17.11
N LEU A 107 24.43 -9.03 15.94
CA LEU A 107 25.56 -9.53 15.12
C LEU A 107 26.92 -9.28 15.75
N TRP A 108 27.02 -8.37 16.72
CA TRP A 108 28.22 -8.16 17.49
C TRP A 108 28.33 -9.10 18.70
N CYS A 109 27.29 -9.91 18.96
CA CYS A 109 27.28 -10.86 20.05
C CYS A 109 28.28 -12.00 19.78
N ARG A 110 29.05 -12.36 20.79
CA ARG A 110 30.07 -13.44 20.72
C ARG A 110 29.54 -14.78 21.26
N PHE A 111 28.32 -14.80 21.72
CA PHE A 111 27.74 -15.99 22.35
C PHE A 111 27.02 -16.85 21.29
N ASP A 112 27.01 -18.16 21.54
CA ASP A 112 26.39 -19.12 20.65
C ASP A 112 24.85 -19.12 20.75
N HIS A 113 24.32 -18.62 21.87
CA HIS A 113 22.90 -18.69 22.18
C HIS A 113 22.33 -17.31 22.50
N PRO A 114 21.86 -16.56 21.49
CA PRO A 114 21.43 -15.17 21.70
C PRO A 114 20.21 -15.04 22.61
N ALA A 115 19.35 -16.06 22.69
CA ALA A 115 18.16 -16.01 23.54
C ALA A 115 18.47 -16.06 25.02
N THR A 116 19.59 -16.70 25.40
CA THR A 116 19.97 -16.89 26.81
C THR A 116 21.15 -16.03 27.22
N ASP A 117 22.11 -15.83 26.32
CA ASP A 117 23.42 -15.28 26.69
C ASP A 117 23.68 -13.87 26.18
N CYS A 118 22.97 -13.42 25.16
CA CYS A 118 23.15 -12.09 24.55
C CYS A 118 22.52 -11.00 25.42
N ASN A 119 23.32 -10.03 25.88
CA ASN A 119 22.83 -8.93 26.71
C ASN A 119 21.80 -8.05 25.98
N ILE A 120 22.00 -7.81 24.69
CA ILE A 120 21.09 -7.00 23.89
C ILE A 120 19.74 -7.69 23.77
N MET A 121 19.74 -8.95 23.41
CA MET A 121 18.50 -9.75 23.32
C MET A 121 17.87 -9.94 24.69
N GLY A 122 18.66 -10.19 25.70
CA GLY A 122 18.18 -10.34 27.09
C GLY A 122 17.46 -9.10 27.58
N ALA A 123 17.98 -7.92 27.31
CA ALA A 123 17.34 -6.65 27.67
C ALA A 123 15.97 -6.48 26.97
N GLU A 124 15.90 -6.79 25.70
CA GLU A 124 14.64 -6.72 24.95
C GLU A 124 13.64 -7.77 25.43
N ILE A 125 14.08 -8.98 25.70
CA ILE A 125 13.25 -10.04 26.24
C ILE A 125 12.65 -9.61 27.59
N ASN A 126 13.46 -9.04 28.47
CA ASN A 126 12.98 -8.57 29.77
C ASN A 126 11.93 -7.45 29.62
N ARG A 127 12.15 -6.51 28.72
CA ARG A 127 11.17 -5.46 28.46
C ARG A 127 9.83 -6.03 27.98
N ARG A 128 9.86 -7.05 27.13
CA ARG A 128 8.64 -7.70 26.63
C ARG A 128 7.95 -8.51 27.73
N LEU A 129 8.71 -9.18 28.57
CA LEU A 129 8.15 -9.91 29.73
C LEU A 129 7.45 -8.96 30.70
N ASP A 130 8.05 -7.79 30.96
CA ASP A 130 7.45 -6.78 31.82
C ASP A 130 6.11 -6.27 31.23
N ARG A 131 6.07 -6.03 29.92
CA ARG A 131 4.84 -5.61 29.24
C ARG A 131 3.74 -6.69 29.25
N LEU A 132 4.16 -7.95 29.21
CA LEU A 132 3.22 -9.08 29.25
C LEU A 132 2.70 -9.38 30.67
N GLY A 133 3.27 -8.71 31.71
CA GLY A 133 2.91 -8.94 33.08
C GLY A 133 3.39 -10.29 33.63
N VAL A 134 4.43 -10.86 33.04
CA VAL A 134 5.02 -12.12 33.47
C VAL A 134 6.14 -11.80 34.47
N PRO A 135 6.10 -12.37 35.70
CA PRO A 135 7.14 -12.14 36.70
C PRO A 135 8.49 -12.67 36.26
#